data_792d6cf7c4a4c7eb0077f5adaeb9ae40
#
_entry.id   792d6cf7c4a4c7eb0077f5adaeb9ae40
#
_cell.length_a   1.000
_cell.length_b   1.000
_cell.length_c   1.000
_cell.angle_alpha   90.00
_cell.angle_beta   90.00
_cell.angle_gamma   90.00
#
_symmetry.space_group_name_H-M   'P 1'
#
loop_
_entity.id
_entity.type
_entity.pdbx_description
1 polymer ?
#
loop_
_entity_poly.entity_id
_entity_poly.type
_entity_poly.pdbx_seq_one_letter_code
_entity_poly.pdbx_strand_id
1 'polypeptide(L)'
;LDFAGSADGLILAVAPGVVTWSGPLRGYGNLIEIDHGNGWVTRYGHNASNFVSPGDYVKPGQTIALMGATGRATGTHLHFEVLYQGRHMNPARFVPGRA
;
A
#
# COMPACT_ATOMS: atom_id res chain seq x y z
N LEU A 1 10.41 -4.10 -4.77
CA LEU A 1 9.53 -3.87 -5.91
C LEU A 1 9.07 -2.42 -5.96
N ASP A 2 9.11 -1.85 -7.13
CA ASP A 2 8.90 -0.42 -7.32
C ASP A 2 7.58 -0.03 -7.97
N PHE A 3 6.62 -0.93 -8.07
CA PHE A 3 5.40 -0.58 -8.72
C PHE A 3 4.64 0.50 -7.99
N ALA A 4 4.76 0.58 -6.67
CA ALA A 4 4.01 1.52 -5.86
C ALA A 4 4.86 2.70 -5.39
N GLY A 5 6.17 2.65 -5.62
CA GLY A 5 7.08 3.71 -5.18
C GLY A 5 7.56 4.57 -6.34
N SER A 6 7.68 5.85 -6.13
CA SER A 6 8.25 6.77 -7.11
C SER A 6 9.66 7.19 -6.69
N ALA A 7 10.41 7.76 -7.63
CA ALA A 7 11.78 8.23 -7.37
C ALA A 7 11.83 9.34 -6.30
N ASP A 8 10.75 10.07 -6.09
CA ASP A 8 10.66 11.15 -5.10
C ASP A 8 10.26 10.64 -3.72
N GLY A 9 10.14 9.33 -3.53
CA GLY A 9 9.70 8.76 -2.26
C GLY A 9 8.19 8.79 -2.05
N LEU A 10 7.41 9.05 -3.07
CA LEU A 10 5.96 9.01 -2.99
C LEU A 10 5.46 7.57 -3.20
N ILE A 11 4.40 7.20 -2.50
CA ILE A 11 3.76 5.92 -2.66
C ILE A 11 2.45 6.12 -3.41
N LEU A 12 2.26 5.32 -4.46
CA LEU A 12 1.13 5.44 -5.37
C LEU A 12 0.25 4.21 -5.26
N ALA A 13 -1.07 4.40 -5.31
CA ALA A 13 -2.00 3.28 -5.37
C ALA A 13 -1.79 2.51 -6.68
N VAL A 14 -1.67 1.18 -6.61
CA VAL A 14 -1.38 0.35 -7.78
C VAL A 14 -2.63 0.03 -8.60
N ALA A 15 -3.81 0.18 -8.00
CA ALA A 15 -5.09 -0.14 -8.62
C ALA A 15 -6.20 0.64 -7.91
N PRO A 16 -7.39 0.75 -8.51
CA PRO A 16 -8.49 1.44 -7.84
C PRO A 16 -8.98 0.64 -6.65
N GLY A 17 -9.50 1.32 -5.64
CA GLY A 17 -10.06 0.65 -4.48
C GLY A 17 -10.47 1.62 -3.39
N VAL A 18 -10.83 1.04 -2.25
CA VAL A 18 -11.26 1.78 -1.06
C VAL A 18 -10.25 1.52 0.06
N VAL A 19 -9.81 2.59 0.71
CA VAL A 19 -8.92 2.49 1.86
C VAL A 19 -9.68 1.85 3.03
N THR A 20 -9.14 0.77 3.56
CA THR A 20 -9.74 0.05 4.69
C THR A 20 -8.96 0.26 5.98
N TRP A 21 -7.72 0.71 5.89
CA TRP A 21 -6.88 1.05 7.05
C TRP A 21 -5.93 2.18 6.67
N SER A 22 -5.73 3.12 7.56
CA SER A 22 -4.71 4.14 7.42
C SER A 22 -4.27 4.57 8.80
N GLY A 23 -3.08 4.18 9.19
CA GLY A 23 -2.53 4.51 10.49
C GLY A 23 -1.54 3.48 10.99
N PRO A 24 -1.09 3.62 12.25
CA PRO A 24 -0.12 2.70 12.83
C PRO A 24 -0.69 1.29 12.95
N LEU A 25 0.13 0.30 12.61
CA LEU A 25 -0.17 -1.10 12.86
C LEU A 25 1.12 -1.79 13.24
N ARG A 26 1.06 -2.65 14.26
CA ARG A 26 2.22 -3.31 14.84
C ARG A 26 3.00 -4.07 13.76
N GLY A 27 4.30 -3.80 13.69
CA GLY A 27 5.20 -4.40 12.71
C GLY A 27 5.25 -3.69 11.37
N TYR A 28 4.24 -2.87 11.05
CA TYR A 28 4.16 -2.15 9.78
C TYR A 28 4.51 -0.67 9.88
N GLY A 29 4.53 -0.12 11.10
CA GLY A 29 4.60 1.33 11.27
C GLY A 29 3.32 1.96 10.76
N ASN A 30 3.42 3.05 10.02
CA ASN A 30 2.24 3.62 9.37
C ASN A 30 1.90 2.78 8.15
N LEU A 31 0.68 2.26 8.11
CA LEU A 31 0.20 1.36 7.08
C LEU A 31 -1.00 1.95 6.36
N ILE A 32 -1.07 1.75 5.06
CA ILE A 32 -2.30 1.92 4.29
C ILE A 32 -2.69 0.57 3.73
N GLU A 33 -3.96 0.21 3.88
CA GLU A 33 -4.53 -0.99 3.27
C GLU A 33 -5.64 -0.58 2.32
N ILE A 34 -5.64 -1.14 1.12
CA ILE A 34 -6.64 -0.84 0.09
C ILE A 34 -7.29 -2.14 -0.35
N ASP A 35 -8.63 -2.15 -0.32
CA ASP A 35 -9.44 -3.24 -0.85
C ASP A 35 -9.82 -2.90 -2.30
N HIS A 36 -9.37 -3.73 -3.23
CA HIS A 36 -9.59 -3.54 -4.66
C HIS A 36 -10.82 -4.29 -5.18
N GLY A 37 -11.50 -5.03 -4.29
CA GLY A 37 -12.61 -5.88 -4.68
C GLY A 37 -12.16 -7.26 -5.11
N ASN A 38 -13.10 -8.18 -5.24
CA ASN A 38 -12.88 -9.56 -5.67
C ASN A 38 -11.83 -10.32 -4.84
N GLY A 39 -11.65 -9.91 -3.58
CA GLY A 39 -10.70 -10.56 -2.67
C GLY A 39 -9.28 -10.01 -2.72
N TRP A 40 -9.01 -9.01 -3.56
CA TRP A 40 -7.67 -8.43 -3.69
C TRP A 40 -7.48 -7.25 -2.76
N VAL A 41 -6.36 -7.26 -2.03
CA VAL A 41 -5.98 -6.22 -1.07
C VAL A 41 -4.51 -5.91 -1.26
N THR A 42 -4.15 -4.65 -1.18
CA THR A 42 -2.74 -4.24 -1.15
C THR A 42 -2.44 -3.49 0.13
N ARG A 43 -1.22 -3.61 0.63
CA ARG A 43 -0.74 -2.94 1.83
C ARG A 43 0.57 -2.23 1.57
N TYR A 44 0.69 -1.03 2.12
CA TYR A 44 1.82 -0.13 1.93
C TYR A 44 2.29 0.29 3.32
N GLY A 45 3.42 -0.25 3.76
CA GLY A 45 3.88 -0.09 5.14
C GLY A 45 5.15 0.75 5.29
N HIS A 46 5.47 1.07 6.53
CA HIS A 46 6.61 1.88 6.95
C HIS A 46 6.58 3.32 6.42
N ASN A 47 5.37 3.84 6.18
CA ASN A 47 5.20 5.17 5.62
C ASN A 47 5.61 6.26 6.63
N ALA A 48 6.21 7.33 6.14
CA ALA A 48 6.46 8.51 6.96
C ALA A 48 5.16 9.25 7.25
N SER A 49 4.30 9.37 6.23
CA SER A 49 2.99 10.04 6.36
C SER A 49 1.99 9.37 5.45
N ASN A 50 0.76 9.22 5.91
CA ASN A 50 -0.36 8.74 5.11
C ASN A 50 -1.22 9.94 4.71
N PHE A 51 -1.64 9.98 3.44
CA PHE A 51 -2.40 11.09 2.89
C PHE A 51 -3.88 10.77 2.68
N VAL A 52 -4.27 9.52 2.93
CA VAL A 52 -5.66 9.07 2.75
C VAL A 52 -6.18 8.47 4.05
N SER A 53 -7.49 8.38 4.15
CA SER A 53 -8.17 7.90 5.35
C SER A 53 -9.07 6.71 5.01
N PRO A 54 -9.42 5.87 6.00
CA PRO A 54 -10.37 4.78 5.75
C PRO A 54 -11.66 5.30 5.15
N GLY A 55 -12.15 4.61 4.14
CA GLY A 55 -13.35 5.01 3.40
C GLY A 55 -13.06 5.82 2.14
N ASP A 56 -11.85 6.35 1.98
CA ASP A 56 -11.50 7.09 0.77
C ASP A 56 -11.39 6.14 -0.42
N TYR A 57 -11.90 6.57 -1.56
CA TYR A 57 -11.69 5.89 -2.82
C TYR A 57 -10.40 6.42 -3.45
N VAL A 58 -9.57 5.53 -3.96
CA VAL A 58 -8.33 5.89 -4.64
C VAL A 58 -8.34 5.40 -6.09
N LYS A 59 -7.64 6.14 -6.94
CA LYS A 59 -7.45 5.80 -8.35
C LYS A 59 -6.04 5.25 -8.56
N PRO A 60 -5.82 4.46 -9.62
CA PRO A 60 -4.47 4.02 -9.96
C PRO A 60 -3.53 5.21 -10.13
N GLY A 61 -2.34 5.12 -9.58
CA GLY A 61 -1.35 6.19 -9.67
C GLY A 61 -1.58 7.37 -8.75
N GLN A 62 -2.66 7.36 -7.97
CA GLN A 62 -2.89 8.42 -6.98
C GLN A 62 -1.86 8.32 -5.87
N THR A 63 -1.29 9.46 -5.48
CA THR A 63 -0.37 9.51 -4.34
C THR A 63 -1.14 9.30 -3.04
N ILE A 64 -0.73 8.29 -2.27
CA ILE A 64 -1.43 7.93 -1.03
C ILE A 64 -0.58 8.10 0.22
N ALA A 65 0.74 8.15 0.07
CA ALA A 65 1.63 8.27 1.23
C ALA A 65 3.01 8.78 0.82
N LEU A 66 3.79 9.13 1.84
CA LEU A 66 5.21 9.41 1.71
C LEU A 66 5.98 8.23 2.29
N MET A 67 6.96 7.74 1.54
CA MET A 67 7.82 6.64 1.95
C MET A 67 8.65 7.03 3.18
N GLY A 68 8.85 6.09 4.08
CA GLY A 68 9.60 6.35 5.29
C GLY A 68 10.29 5.11 5.81
N ALA A 69 10.59 5.13 7.11
CA ALA A 69 11.24 4.05 7.82
C ALA A 69 10.57 3.78 9.17
N THR A 70 9.26 4.04 9.26
CA THR A 70 8.51 3.79 10.50
C THR A 70 8.33 2.29 10.73
N GLY A 71 7.99 1.91 11.94
CA GLY A 71 7.85 0.52 12.33
C GLY A 71 9.20 -0.15 12.47
N ARG A 72 9.36 -1.33 11.90
CA ARG A 72 10.60 -2.14 12.01
C ARG A 72 11.58 -1.89 10.88
N ALA A 73 11.36 -0.90 10.06
CA ALA A 73 12.24 -0.63 8.94
C ALA A 73 13.59 -0.12 9.41
N THR A 74 14.65 -0.47 8.70
CA THR A 74 16.03 -0.05 8.98
C THR A 74 16.53 0.97 7.99
N GLY A 75 15.68 1.66 7.31
CA GLY A 75 16.00 2.69 6.34
C GLY A 75 14.75 3.04 5.58
N THR A 76 14.81 4.08 4.78
CA THR A 76 13.67 4.50 3.99
C THR A 76 13.40 3.46 2.90
N HIS A 77 12.25 2.82 2.97
CA HIS A 77 11.84 1.86 1.94
C HIS A 77 10.34 1.60 2.03
N LEU A 78 9.77 1.13 0.95
CA LEU A 78 8.39 0.71 0.89
C LEU A 78 8.28 -0.78 1.23
N HIS A 79 7.41 -1.12 2.16
CA HIS A 79 6.99 -2.49 2.40
C HIS A 79 5.65 -2.70 1.69
N PHE A 80 5.66 -3.42 0.60
CA PHE A 80 4.49 -3.63 -0.24
C PHE A 80 4.05 -5.09 -0.18
N GLU A 81 2.77 -5.30 0.12
CA GLU A 81 2.18 -6.64 0.17
C GLU A 81 0.95 -6.70 -0.71
N VAL A 82 0.73 -7.86 -1.31
CA VAL A 82 -0.49 -8.18 -2.04
C VAL A 82 -1.12 -9.39 -1.38
N LEU A 83 -2.42 -9.32 -1.11
CA LEU A 83 -3.18 -10.43 -0.56
C LEU A 83 -4.34 -10.76 -1.51
N TYR A 84 -4.61 -12.04 -1.67
CA TYR A 84 -5.79 -12.52 -2.38
C TYR A 84 -6.54 -13.47 -1.47
N GLN A 85 -7.78 -13.11 -1.13
CA GLN A 85 -8.60 -13.87 -0.19
C GLN A 85 -7.87 -14.16 1.12
N GLY A 86 -7.15 -13.16 1.63
CA GLY A 86 -6.42 -13.25 2.89
C GLY A 86 -5.06 -13.92 2.79
N ARG A 87 -4.64 -14.39 1.62
CA ARG A 87 -3.34 -15.06 1.44
C ARG A 87 -2.33 -14.12 0.81
N HIS A 88 -1.13 -14.12 1.35
CA HIS A 88 -0.02 -13.36 0.75
C HIS A 88 0.33 -13.91 -0.62
N MET A 89 0.41 -13.02 -1.60
CA MET A 89 0.77 -13.35 -2.98
C MET A 89 2.10 -12.72 -3.32
N ASN A 90 2.79 -13.28 -4.32
CA ASN A 90 4.00 -12.65 -4.84
C ASN A 90 3.61 -11.33 -5.52
N PRO A 91 4.07 -10.16 -5.01
CA PRO A 91 3.70 -8.87 -5.61
C PRO A 91 4.07 -8.75 -7.08
N ALA A 92 5.12 -9.44 -7.53
CA ALA A 92 5.53 -9.42 -8.92
C ALA A 92 4.49 -10.02 -9.86
N ARG A 93 3.55 -10.80 -9.34
CA ARG A 93 2.47 -11.41 -10.13
C ARG A 93 1.18 -10.63 -10.12
N PHE A 94 1.11 -9.59 -9.33
CA PHE A 94 -0.10 -8.77 -9.28
C PHE A 94 -0.15 -7.86 -10.51
N VAL A 95 -1.22 -7.97 -11.27
CA VAL A 95 -1.43 -7.12 -12.45
C VAL A 95 -2.70 -6.31 -12.20
N PRO A 96 -2.59 -5.01 -11.98
CA PRO A 96 -3.76 -4.16 -11.73
C PRO A 96 -4.78 -4.27 -12.85
N GLY A 97 -6.07 -4.40 -12.46
CA GLY A 97 -7.16 -4.52 -13.41
C GLY A 97 -7.44 -5.93 -13.91
N ARG A 98 -6.72 -6.93 -13.41
CA ARG A 98 -6.91 -8.34 -13.78
C ARG A 98 -7.29 -9.21 -12.59
N ALA A 99 -7.94 -8.66 -11.66
CA ALA A 99 -8.35 -9.42 -10.47
C ALA A 99 -9.41 -10.49 -10.78
#